data_569f0d38b392d88dc24b0b48e121279f
#
_entry.id   569f0d38b392d88dc24b0b48e121279f
#
_cell.length_a   1.000
_cell.length_b   1.000
_cell.length_c   1.000
_cell.angle_alpha   90.00
_cell.angle_beta   90.00
_cell.angle_gamma   90.00
#
_symmetry.space_group_name_H-M   'P 1'
#
loop_
_entity.id
_entity.type
_entity.pdbx_description
1 polymer ?
#
loop_
_entity_poly.entity_id
_entity_poly.type
_entity_poly.pdbx_seq_one_letter_code
_entity_poly.pdbx_strand_id
1 'polypeptide(L)'
;MPHSYRVTSHSHATPGAVFSLLVRGGTWPSWSPVDTVTIEGGGDPDDPQKVGDTRVFRTGRATSREPIVELVADRRFVYENLGGPFRSYRGVIELAEAPRGGTDLTWSGTFTPKVPLTGRFLRRYLTGYMQRMADGLARYAGRSDSSTSR
;
A
#
# COMPACT_ATOMS: atom_id res chain seq x y z
N MET A 1 12.53 19.92 -1.15
CA MET A 1 13.44 18.82 -0.91
C MET A 1 12.65 17.55 -0.72
N PRO A 2 12.94 16.49 -1.47
CA PRO A 2 12.25 15.22 -1.26
C PRO A 2 12.72 14.53 0.01
N HIS A 3 11.80 13.82 0.61
CA HIS A 3 12.05 12.95 1.77
C HIS A 3 11.60 11.55 1.43
N SER A 4 12.14 10.57 2.12
CA SER A 4 11.77 9.17 1.88
C SER A 4 11.66 8.39 3.18
N TYR A 5 10.86 7.34 3.14
CA TYR A 5 10.79 6.33 4.19
C TYR A 5 10.89 4.95 3.58
N ARG A 6 11.23 3.97 4.39
CA ARG A 6 11.28 2.57 3.99
C ARG A 6 10.96 1.71 5.20
N VAL A 7 9.98 0.82 5.03
CA VAL A 7 9.60 -0.16 6.05
C VAL A 7 9.58 -1.55 5.44
N THR A 8 9.81 -2.55 6.27
CA THR A 8 9.83 -3.95 5.82
C THR A 8 8.92 -4.78 6.72
N SER A 9 8.40 -5.86 6.17
CA SER A 9 7.63 -6.83 6.93
C SER A 9 7.75 -8.21 6.28
N HIS A 10 7.35 -9.25 6.99
CA HIS A 10 7.37 -10.61 6.49
C HIS A 10 5.98 -11.23 6.64
N SER A 11 5.52 -11.90 5.58
CA SER A 11 4.25 -12.63 5.57
C SER A 11 4.51 -14.11 5.34
N HIS A 12 3.69 -14.96 5.95
CA HIS A 12 3.71 -16.40 5.67
C HIS A 12 3.04 -16.73 4.32
N ALA A 13 2.33 -15.78 3.73
CA ALA A 13 1.66 -15.94 2.43
C ALA A 13 2.66 -15.87 1.28
N THR A 14 2.27 -16.42 0.13
CA THR A 14 3.06 -16.32 -1.10
C THR A 14 3.04 -14.88 -1.64
N PRO A 15 4.04 -14.48 -2.45
CA PRO A 15 4.00 -13.16 -3.10
C PRO A 15 2.72 -12.92 -3.90
N GLY A 16 2.21 -13.97 -4.57
CA GLY A 16 0.95 -13.86 -5.32
C GLY A 16 -0.24 -13.54 -4.44
N ALA A 17 -0.34 -14.15 -3.26
CA ALA A 17 -1.40 -13.89 -2.30
C ALA A 17 -1.32 -12.45 -1.78
N VAL A 18 -0.13 -11.97 -1.45
CA VAL A 18 0.07 -10.60 -0.98
C VAL A 18 -0.27 -9.60 -2.10
N PHE A 19 0.23 -9.84 -3.31
CA PHE A 19 -0.02 -8.97 -4.46
C PHE A 19 -1.52 -8.88 -4.78
N SER A 20 -2.22 -9.99 -4.71
CA SER A 20 -3.67 -10.04 -4.94
C SER A 20 -4.42 -9.10 -4.01
N LEU A 21 -4.02 -9.01 -2.74
CA LEU A 21 -4.63 -8.09 -1.78
C LEU A 21 -4.35 -6.63 -2.14
N LEU A 22 -3.13 -6.34 -2.59
CA LEU A 22 -2.75 -4.98 -2.96
C LEU A 22 -3.56 -4.45 -4.14
N VAL A 23 -3.73 -5.27 -5.19
CA VAL A 23 -4.43 -4.84 -6.40
C VAL A 23 -5.95 -4.82 -6.23
N ARG A 24 -6.47 -5.43 -5.17
CA ARG A 24 -7.92 -5.41 -4.86
C ARG A 24 -8.14 -4.41 -3.73
N GLY A 25 -8.43 -3.18 -4.10
CA GLY A 25 -8.62 -2.09 -3.14
C GLY A 25 -9.71 -2.39 -2.10
N GLY A 26 -10.73 -3.16 -2.47
CA GLY A 26 -11.80 -3.56 -1.57
C GLY A 26 -11.34 -4.40 -0.38
N THR A 27 -10.13 -4.98 -0.43
CA THR A 27 -9.58 -5.74 0.70
C THR A 27 -8.97 -4.83 1.78
N TRP A 28 -8.58 -3.61 1.42
CA TRP A 28 -7.79 -2.74 2.29
C TRP A 28 -8.44 -2.46 3.64
N PRO A 29 -9.77 -2.25 3.75
CA PRO A 29 -10.38 -2.07 5.07
C PRO A 29 -10.18 -3.25 6.03
N SER A 30 -9.91 -4.44 5.50
CA SER A 30 -9.72 -5.65 6.33
C SER A 30 -8.35 -5.71 7.00
N TRP A 31 -7.35 -5.00 6.48
CA TRP A 31 -5.97 -5.10 7.00
C TRP A 31 -5.31 -3.74 7.27
N SER A 32 -5.99 -2.65 7.02
CA SER A 32 -5.46 -1.30 7.20
C SER A 32 -6.51 -0.41 7.88
N PRO A 33 -6.14 0.81 8.33
CA PRO A 33 -7.10 1.74 8.92
C PRO A 33 -8.05 2.40 7.91
N VAL A 34 -7.97 2.06 6.63
CA VAL A 34 -8.85 2.59 5.60
C VAL A 34 -10.28 2.13 5.86
N ASP A 35 -11.25 3.06 5.80
CA ASP A 35 -12.66 2.74 6.00
C ASP A 35 -13.34 2.25 4.73
N THR A 36 -13.13 2.96 3.62
CA THR A 36 -13.75 2.62 2.32
C THR A 36 -12.80 2.87 1.18
N VAL A 37 -13.02 2.12 0.09
CA VAL A 37 -12.27 2.28 -1.17
C VAL A 37 -13.26 2.30 -2.32
N THR A 38 -13.11 3.28 -3.20
CA THR A 38 -13.85 3.33 -4.47
C THR A 38 -12.88 3.54 -5.60
N ILE A 39 -13.33 3.20 -6.82
CA ILE A 39 -12.51 3.38 -8.03
C ILE A 39 -13.06 4.59 -8.79
N GLU A 40 -12.20 5.53 -9.11
CA GLU A 40 -12.57 6.74 -9.84
C GLU A 40 -13.04 6.36 -11.25
N GLY A 41 -14.17 6.92 -11.67
CA GLY A 41 -14.77 6.56 -12.96
C GLY A 41 -15.67 5.32 -12.91
N GLY A 42 -15.80 4.68 -11.76
CA GLY A 42 -16.59 3.46 -11.58
C GLY A 42 -15.73 2.22 -11.61
N GLY A 43 -16.32 1.11 -11.24
CA GLY A 43 -15.63 -0.17 -11.16
C GLY A 43 -15.78 -0.77 -9.77
N ASP A 44 -15.64 -2.08 -9.69
CA ASP A 44 -15.75 -2.81 -8.44
C ASP A 44 -14.38 -2.85 -7.76
N PRO A 45 -14.24 -2.28 -6.55
CA PRO A 45 -12.96 -2.30 -5.86
C PRO A 45 -12.51 -3.72 -5.46
N ASP A 46 -13.41 -4.71 -5.49
CA ASP A 46 -13.07 -6.10 -5.24
C ASP A 46 -12.44 -6.79 -6.45
N ASP A 47 -12.60 -6.22 -7.64
CA ASP A 47 -11.90 -6.71 -8.83
C ASP A 47 -10.47 -6.18 -8.86
N PRO A 48 -9.52 -6.90 -9.49
CA PRO A 48 -8.14 -6.41 -9.56
C PRO A 48 -8.05 -5.09 -10.33
N GLN A 49 -7.46 -4.09 -9.70
CA GLN A 49 -7.16 -2.83 -10.39
C GLN A 49 -5.90 -2.98 -11.25
N LYS A 50 -5.74 -2.07 -12.17
CA LYS A 50 -4.65 -2.07 -13.16
C LYS A 50 -4.03 -0.69 -13.28
N VAL A 51 -2.91 -0.62 -13.97
CA VAL A 51 -2.23 0.66 -14.25
C VAL A 51 -3.22 1.62 -14.94
N GLY A 52 -3.26 2.84 -14.43
CA GLY A 52 -4.18 3.87 -14.88
C GLY A 52 -5.42 4.02 -14.01
N ASP A 53 -5.78 3.00 -13.23
CA ASP A 53 -6.88 3.12 -12.27
C ASP A 53 -6.47 4.04 -11.12
N THR A 54 -7.40 4.89 -10.69
CA THR A 54 -7.22 5.74 -9.51
C THR A 54 -8.16 5.26 -8.41
N ARG A 55 -7.57 4.88 -7.30
CA ARG A 55 -8.33 4.45 -6.12
C ARG A 55 -8.54 5.64 -5.20
N VAL A 56 -9.74 5.73 -4.63
CA VAL A 56 -10.07 6.75 -3.64
C VAL A 56 -10.23 6.07 -2.30
N PHE A 57 -9.33 6.39 -1.37
CA PHE A 57 -9.33 5.84 -0.02
C PHE A 57 -9.89 6.87 0.95
N ARG A 58 -10.79 6.42 1.83
CA ARG A 58 -11.29 7.25 2.93
C ARG A 58 -10.88 6.62 4.25
N THR A 59 -10.30 7.45 5.12
CA THR A 59 -9.89 7.05 6.47
C THR A 59 -10.37 8.17 7.41
N GLY A 60 -11.44 7.92 8.16
CA GLY A 60 -12.08 8.98 8.94
C GLY A 60 -12.56 10.10 8.04
N ARG A 61 -12.05 11.31 8.26
CA ARG A 61 -12.39 12.48 7.45
C ARG A 61 -11.39 12.74 6.32
N ALA A 62 -10.33 11.94 6.27
CA ALA A 62 -9.30 12.10 5.26
C ALA A 62 -9.67 11.32 3.99
N THR A 63 -9.38 11.92 2.84
CA THR A 63 -9.56 11.28 1.55
C THR A 63 -8.27 11.39 0.77
N SER A 64 -7.81 10.29 0.18
CA SER A 64 -6.66 10.31 -0.71
C SER A 64 -7.01 9.67 -2.05
N ARG A 65 -6.44 10.21 -3.12
CA ARG A 65 -6.58 9.68 -4.47
C ARG A 65 -5.23 9.11 -4.88
N GLU A 66 -5.24 7.82 -5.24
CA GLU A 66 -4.00 7.09 -5.50
C GLU A 66 -4.05 6.39 -6.86
N PRO A 67 -3.52 7.04 -7.92
CA PRO A 67 -3.38 6.38 -9.21
C PRO A 67 -2.30 5.29 -9.15
N ILE A 68 -2.59 4.18 -9.81
CA ILE A 68 -1.63 3.08 -9.96
C ILE A 68 -0.74 3.38 -11.16
N VAL A 69 0.57 3.39 -10.95
CA VAL A 69 1.55 3.82 -11.94
C VAL A 69 2.25 2.64 -12.62
N GLU A 70 2.55 1.59 -11.86
CA GLU A 70 3.27 0.43 -12.37
C GLU A 70 2.86 -0.83 -11.61
N LEU A 71 2.70 -1.92 -12.31
CA LEU A 71 2.44 -3.24 -11.73
C LEU A 71 3.36 -4.26 -12.40
N VAL A 72 4.10 -5.00 -11.57
CA VAL A 72 4.79 -6.21 -11.99
C VAL A 72 4.22 -7.33 -11.14
N ALA A 73 3.53 -8.26 -11.76
CA ALA A 73 2.77 -9.29 -11.06
C ALA A 73 3.62 -10.00 -10.00
N ASP A 74 3.09 -10.07 -8.78
CA ASP A 74 3.68 -10.73 -7.62
C ASP A 74 5.01 -10.14 -7.15
N ARG A 75 5.44 -8.98 -7.69
CA ARG A 75 6.75 -8.41 -7.38
C ARG A 75 6.74 -6.94 -7.01
N ARG A 76 5.92 -6.11 -7.71
CA ARG A 76 6.05 -4.67 -7.58
C ARG A 76 4.72 -3.96 -7.81
N PHE A 77 4.43 -3.03 -6.93
CA PHE A 77 3.23 -2.19 -6.98
C PHE A 77 3.67 -0.74 -6.74
N VAL A 78 3.47 0.13 -7.74
CA VAL A 78 3.84 1.54 -7.65
C VAL A 78 2.60 2.40 -7.80
N TYR A 79 2.45 3.37 -6.91
CA TYR A 79 1.32 4.29 -6.90
C TYR A 79 1.79 5.69 -6.55
N GLU A 80 0.94 6.67 -6.82
CA GLU A 80 1.12 8.03 -6.38
C GLU A 80 -0.02 8.40 -5.42
N ASN A 81 0.20 9.41 -4.59
CA ASN A 81 -0.83 9.95 -3.72
C ASN A 81 -1.02 11.41 -4.08
N LEU A 82 -2.22 11.75 -4.54
CA LEU A 82 -2.57 13.10 -4.96
C LEU A 82 -3.31 13.81 -3.84
N GLY A 83 -2.67 14.80 -3.22
CA GLY A 83 -3.29 15.62 -2.20
C GLY A 83 -2.71 15.40 -0.81
N GLY A 84 -3.54 15.69 0.21
CA GLY A 84 -3.09 15.66 1.59
C GLY A 84 -1.99 16.67 1.85
N PRO A 85 -1.03 16.38 2.75
CA PRO A 85 0.06 17.29 3.08
C PRO A 85 1.22 17.25 2.08
N PHE A 86 1.03 16.59 0.92
CA PHE A 86 2.09 16.35 -0.05
C PHE A 86 1.91 17.18 -1.30
N ARG A 87 3.01 17.78 -1.76
CA ARG A 87 3.10 18.32 -3.11
C ARG A 87 3.26 17.19 -4.12
N SER A 88 4.03 16.18 -3.75
CA SER A 88 4.20 14.95 -4.51
C SER A 88 4.43 13.79 -3.55
N TYR A 89 3.97 12.60 -3.94
CA TYR A 89 4.17 11.37 -3.18
C TYR A 89 4.13 10.19 -4.14
N ARG A 90 5.15 9.35 -4.08
CA ARG A 90 5.22 8.11 -4.86
C ARG A 90 5.56 6.96 -3.92
N GLY A 91 4.70 5.95 -3.88
CA GLY A 91 4.90 4.76 -3.08
C GLY A 91 5.30 3.57 -3.92
N VAL A 92 6.16 2.73 -3.39
CA VAL A 92 6.64 1.51 -4.04
C VAL A 92 6.56 0.37 -3.04
N ILE A 93 5.86 -0.70 -3.44
CA ILE A 93 5.79 -1.93 -2.66
C ILE A 93 6.49 -3.01 -3.46
N GLU A 94 7.51 -3.62 -2.88
CA GLU A 94 8.27 -4.70 -3.52
C GLU A 94 8.10 -5.98 -2.71
N LEU A 95 7.89 -7.09 -3.43
CA LEU A 95 7.67 -8.41 -2.86
C LEU A 95 8.75 -9.36 -3.37
N ALA A 96 9.31 -10.17 -2.47
CA ALA A 96 10.30 -11.18 -2.81
C ALA A 96 10.00 -12.44 -2.00
N GLU A 97 10.22 -13.60 -2.62
CA GLU A 97 10.17 -14.85 -1.87
C GLU A 97 11.24 -14.85 -0.79
N ALA A 98 10.83 -15.14 0.45
CA ALA A 98 11.76 -15.25 1.55
C ALA A 98 12.48 -16.59 1.51
N PRO A 99 13.78 -16.66 1.88
CA PRO A 99 14.53 -17.92 1.85
C PRO A 99 13.92 -19.06 2.66
N ARG A 100 13.18 -18.71 3.72
CA ARG A 100 12.53 -19.70 4.59
C ARG A 100 11.05 -19.87 4.30
N GLY A 101 10.59 -19.35 3.16
CA GLY A 101 9.18 -19.39 2.78
C GLY A 101 8.45 -18.11 3.09
N GLY A 102 7.32 -17.92 2.44
CA GLY A 102 6.54 -16.70 2.55
C GLY A 102 7.13 -15.58 1.73
N THR A 103 6.81 -14.34 2.12
CA THR A 103 7.15 -13.15 1.36
C THR A 103 7.80 -12.11 2.26
N ASP A 104 8.95 -11.60 1.82
CA ASP A 104 9.51 -10.38 2.38
C ASP A 104 8.96 -9.21 1.58
N LEU A 105 8.33 -8.27 2.26
CA LEU A 105 7.78 -7.08 1.61
C LEU A 105 8.52 -5.84 2.08
N THR A 106 8.76 -4.93 1.13
CA THR A 106 9.37 -3.64 1.37
C THR A 106 8.42 -2.57 0.87
N TRP A 107 8.02 -1.66 1.75
CA TRP A 107 7.14 -0.55 1.39
C TRP A 107 7.92 0.74 1.59
N SER A 108 8.13 1.48 0.50
CA SER A 108 8.89 2.72 0.52
C SER A 108 8.11 3.84 -0.14
N GLY A 109 8.44 5.06 0.20
CA GLY A 109 7.83 6.23 -0.41
C GLY A 109 8.78 7.39 -0.47
N THR A 110 8.63 8.21 -1.51
CA THR A 110 9.35 9.46 -1.67
C THR A 110 8.32 10.57 -1.82
N PHE A 111 8.48 11.64 -1.06
CA PHE A 111 7.49 12.71 -1.04
C PHE A 111 8.14 14.07 -0.86
N THR A 112 7.41 15.11 -1.31
CA THR A 112 7.74 16.51 -1.06
C THR A 112 6.57 17.13 -0.31
N PRO A 113 6.81 17.71 0.89
CA PRO A 113 5.71 18.30 1.66
C PRO A 113 5.24 19.62 1.02
N LYS A 114 3.95 19.93 1.20
CA LYS A 114 3.38 21.22 0.77
C LYS A 114 3.92 22.36 1.62
N VAL A 115 4.06 22.15 2.92
CA VAL A 115 4.52 23.17 3.86
C VAL A 115 6.01 23.00 4.10
N PRO A 116 6.83 24.04 3.83
CA PRO A 116 8.27 23.95 4.09
C PRO A 116 8.58 23.60 5.54
N LEU A 117 9.68 22.88 5.75
CA LEU A 117 10.21 22.50 7.06
C LEU A 117 9.41 21.44 7.81
N THR A 118 8.39 20.84 7.18
CA THR A 118 7.60 19.76 7.79
C THR A 118 8.07 18.35 7.41
N GLY A 119 9.03 18.24 6.50
CA GLY A 119 9.45 16.96 5.91
C GLY A 119 9.92 15.93 6.93
N ARG A 120 10.75 16.33 7.90
CA ARG A 120 11.23 15.42 8.94
C ARG A 120 10.10 14.88 9.79
N PHE A 121 9.14 15.74 10.10
CA PHE A 121 7.99 15.40 10.92
C PHE A 121 7.09 14.41 10.17
N LEU A 122 6.79 14.71 8.90
CA LEU A 122 6.00 13.83 8.06
C LEU A 122 6.70 12.47 7.85
N ARG A 123 8.02 12.47 7.64
CA ARG A 123 8.77 11.23 7.48
C ARG A 123 8.63 10.33 8.71
N ARG A 124 8.78 10.92 9.90
CA ARG A 124 8.66 10.18 11.16
C ARG A 124 7.26 9.61 11.34
N TYR A 125 6.24 10.42 11.06
CA TYR A 125 4.84 10.00 11.12
C TYR A 125 4.56 8.87 10.13
N LEU A 126 4.99 9.05 8.87
CA LEU A 126 4.75 8.07 7.81
C LEU A 126 5.49 6.76 8.09
N THR A 127 6.70 6.81 8.61
CA THR A 127 7.44 5.58 8.92
C THR A 127 6.65 4.70 9.90
N GLY A 128 6.11 5.28 10.95
CA GLY A 128 5.30 4.54 11.91
C GLY A 128 3.98 4.06 11.34
N TYR A 129 3.29 4.93 10.61
CA TYR A 129 2.00 4.61 9.98
C TYR A 129 2.16 3.49 8.94
N MET A 130 3.15 3.61 8.07
CA MET A 130 3.37 2.64 7.00
C MET A 130 3.92 1.31 7.54
N GLN A 131 4.65 1.33 8.65
CA GLN A 131 5.05 0.07 9.31
C GLN A 131 3.81 -0.70 9.77
N ARG A 132 2.84 -0.01 10.36
CA ARG A 132 1.56 -0.65 10.76
C ARG A 132 0.79 -1.17 9.57
N MET A 133 0.79 -0.44 8.44
CA MET A 133 0.16 -0.88 7.19
C MET A 133 0.81 -2.16 6.67
N ALA A 134 2.14 -2.16 6.57
CA ALA A 134 2.90 -3.31 6.08
C ALA A 134 2.69 -4.55 6.98
N ASP A 135 2.73 -4.36 8.28
CA ASP A 135 2.51 -5.45 9.24
C ASP A 135 1.08 -5.98 9.17
N GLY A 136 0.10 -5.08 9.01
CA GLY A 136 -1.30 -5.47 8.86
C GLY A 136 -1.53 -6.30 7.61
N LEU A 137 -0.96 -5.88 6.49
CA LEU A 137 -1.02 -6.63 5.23
C LEU A 137 -0.39 -8.01 5.38
N ALA A 138 0.80 -8.06 5.95
CA ALA A 138 1.55 -9.31 6.12
C ALA A 138 0.77 -10.32 6.97
N ARG A 139 0.19 -9.89 8.08
CA ARG A 139 -0.60 -10.74 8.97
C ARG A 139 -1.88 -11.23 8.31
N TYR A 140 -2.60 -10.32 7.67
CA TYR A 140 -3.86 -10.65 7.02
C TYR A 140 -3.65 -11.63 5.87
N ALA A 141 -2.66 -11.39 5.03
CA ALA A 141 -2.30 -12.27 3.93
C ALA A 141 -1.96 -13.68 4.43
N GLY A 142 -1.16 -13.75 5.48
CA GLY A 142 -0.77 -15.04 6.08
C GLY A 142 -1.95 -15.84 6.59
N ARG A 143 -2.92 -15.19 7.21
CA ARG A 143 -4.13 -15.86 7.72
C ARG A 143 -5.05 -16.31 6.58
N SER A 144 -5.26 -15.44 5.59
CA SER A 144 -6.12 -15.76 4.45
C SER A 144 -5.56 -16.89 3.62
N ASP A 145 -4.25 -16.89 3.36
CA ASP A 145 -3.57 -17.94 2.59
C ASP A 145 -3.63 -19.28 3.33
N SER A 146 -3.42 -19.28 4.65
CA SER A 146 -3.52 -20.48 5.47
C SER A 146 -4.92 -21.08 5.47
N SER A 147 -5.97 -20.24 5.45
CA SER A 147 -7.35 -20.71 5.42
C SER A 147 -7.74 -21.27 4.07
N THR A 148 -7.14 -20.80 2.97
CA THR A 148 -7.41 -21.31 1.62
C THR A 148 -6.65 -22.61 1.29
N SER A 149 -5.59 -22.91 2.02
CA SER A 149 -4.79 -24.10 1.78
C SER A 149 -5.36 -25.36 2.48
N ARG A 150 -6.51 -25.22 3.12
CA ARG A 150 -7.25 -26.35 3.71
C ARG A 150 -8.39 -26.78 2.77
#